data_2ced401355d559ccdf21a0a9ea535419
#
_entry.id   2ced401355d559ccdf21a0a9ea535419
#
_cell.length_a   1.000
_cell.length_b   1.000
_cell.length_c   1.000
_cell.angle_alpha   90.00
_cell.angle_beta   90.00
_cell.angle_gamma   90.00
#
_symmetry.space_group_name_H-M   'P 1'
#
loop_
_entity.id
_entity.type
_entity.pdbx_description
1 polymer ?
#
loop_
_entity_poly.entity_id
_entity_poly.type
_entity_poly.pdbx_seq_one_letter_code
_entity_poly.pdbx_strand_id
1 'polypeptide(L)'
;MRVALSLSLLLFVGSAQAQEPLRLRIQGHELQAEYAQTVAQRERGLMGRRELAADSGMLFRFDEVRRHCLWMKDTPLPLSAAFFGEDGLLVDVIDLEPFNTEIRCSKRPARYALEMNQGWFAEREIGRGARLAGIPVE
;
A
#
# COMPACT_ATOMS: atom_id res chain seq x y z
N MET A 1 -60.98 -3.86 -21.54
CA MET A 1 -59.61 -3.71 -22.06
C MET A 1 -58.69 -3.36 -20.89
N ARG A 2 -57.92 -4.32 -20.36
CA ARG A 2 -57.03 -4.11 -19.25
C ARG A 2 -55.62 -3.95 -19.81
N VAL A 3 -55.04 -2.76 -19.64
CA VAL A 3 -53.65 -2.48 -19.99
C VAL A 3 -52.76 -2.86 -18.78
N ALA A 4 -51.96 -3.89 -18.95
CA ALA A 4 -50.95 -4.28 -17.94
C ALA A 4 -49.69 -3.42 -18.18
N LEU A 5 -49.40 -2.52 -17.25
CA LEU A 5 -48.12 -1.80 -17.21
C LEU A 5 -47.08 -2.74 -16.61
N SER A 6 -46.18 -3.25 -17.45
CA SER A 6 -44.98 -3.96 -17.00
C SER A 6 -43.94 -2.95 -16.56
N LEU A 7 -43.70 -2.91 -15.22
CA LEU A 7 -42.65 -2.10 -14.64
C LEU A 7 -41.33 -2.91 -14.71
N SER A 8 -40.49 -2.60 -15.70
CA SER A 8 -39.16 -3.16 -15.82
C SER A 8 -38.22 -2.53 -14.76
N LEU A 9 -37.90 -3.28 -13.75
CA LEU A 9 -36.92 -2.88 -12.73
C LEU A 9 -35.49 -3.07 -13.31
N LEU A 10 -34.88 -1.98 -13.74
CA LEU A 10 -33.46 -1.96 -14.14
C LEU A 10 -32.59 -2.05 -12.88
N LEU A 11 -32.07 -3.23 -12.63
CA LEU A 11 -31.01 -3.44 -11.62
C LEU A 11 -29.72 -2.82 -12.15
N PHE A 12 -29.37 -1.64 -11.65
CA PHE A 12 -28.02 -1.10 -11.80
C PHE A 12 -27.07 -1.93 -10.95
N VAL A 13 -26.41 -2.91 -11.56
CA VAL A 13 -25.24 -3.55 -10.97
C VAL A 13 -24.09 -2.55 -11.09
N GLY A 14 -23.89 -1.77 -10.04
CA GLY A 14 -22.72 -0.91 -9.92
C GLY A 14 -21.46 -1.77 -9.88
N SER A 15 -20.71 -1.81 -10.97
CA SER A 15 -19.38 -2.39 -10.98
C SER A 15 -18.51 -1.56 -10.05
N ALA A 16 -18.11 -2.12 -8.90
CA ALA A 16 -17.07 -1.52 -8.08
C ALA A 16 -15.77 -1.52 -8.90
N GLN A 17 -15.39 -0.37 -9.46
CA GLN A 17 -14.12 -0.22 -10.15
C GLN A 17 -13.00 -0.31 -9.12
N ALA A 18 -12.13 -1.31 -9.29
CA ALA A 18 -10.89 -1.38 -8.52
C ALA A 18 -10.06 -0.11 -8.83
N GLN A 19 -9.53 0.53 -7.78
CA GLN A 19 -8.68 1.71 -7.93
C GLN A 19 -7.41 1.32 -8.70
N GLU A 20 -7.04 2.10 -9.71
CA GLU A 20 -5.79 1.89 -10.44
C GLU A 20 -4.58 2.10 -9.50
N PRO A 21 -3.55 1.25 -9.60
CA PRO A 21 -2.35 1.42 -8.81
C PRO A 21 -1.60 2.71 -9.19
N LEU A 22 -0.96 3.30 -8.20
CA LEU A 22 -0.07 4.45 -8.41
C LEU A 22 1.18 4.02 -9.17
N ARG A 23 1.67 4.88 -10.05
CA ARG A 23 2.99 4.76 -10.65
C ARG A 23 3.95 5.61 -9.85
N LEU A 24 4.87 4.95 -9.16
CA LEU A 24 5.84 5.59 -8.27
C LEU A 24 7.26 5.38 -8.78
N ARG A 25 8.17 6.21 -8.30
CA ARG A 25 9.60 6.11 -8.63
C ARG A 25 10.44 6.43 -7.39
N ILE A 26 11.49 5.66 -7.21
CA ILE A 26 12.48 5.90 -6.16
C ILE A 26 13.89 5.59 -6.69
N GLN A 27 14.82 6.52 -6.60
CA GLN A 27 16.19 6.40 -7.15
C GLN A 27 16.23 5.85 -8.59
N GLY A 28 15.32 6.33 -9.45
CA GLY A 28 15.21 5.87 -10.84
C GLY A 28 14.52 4.53 -11.06
N HIS A 29 14.18 3.81 -10.01
CA HIS A 29 13.42 2.55 -10.10
C HIS A 29 11.92 2.83 -10.10
N GLU A 30 11.24 2.31 -11.13
CA GLU A 30 9.79 2.41 -11.26
C GLU A 30 9.10 1.26 -10.55
N LEU A 31 7.96 1.56 -9.95
CA LEU A 31 7.11 0.57 -9.31
C LEU A 31 5.63 0.96 -9.40
N GLN A 32 4.77 0.01 -9.14
CA GLN A 32 3.34 0.23 -9.01
C GLN A 32 2.89 -0.12 -7.59
N ALA A 33 2.03 0.70 -7.02
CA ALA A 33 1.52 0.45 -5.67
C ALA A 33 0.02 0.71 -5.58
N GLU A 34 -0.70 -0.23 -4.98
CA GLU A 34 -2.04 0.05 -4.50
C GLU A 34 -1.97 1.13 -3.43
N TYR A 35 -2.97 1.98 -3.35
CA TYR A 35 -2.96 3.11 -2.42
C TYR A 35 -3.95 2.91 -1.28
N ALA A 36 -3.46 2.62 -0.09
CA ALA A 36 -4.25 2.43 1.12
C ALA A 36 -4.32 3.73 1.92
N GLN A 37 -5.46 4.44 1.82
CA GLN A 37 -5.68 5.75 2.43
C GLN A 37 -6.68 5.71 3.58
N THR A 38 -7.65 4.79 3.55
CA THR A 38 -8.65 4.68 4.60
C THR A 38 -8.16 3.76 5.73
N VAL A 39 -8.73 3.90 6.90
CA VAL A 39 -8.46 2.98 8.04
C VAL A 39 -8.66 1.54 7.62
N ALA A 40 -9.80 1.23 6.97
CA ALA A 40 -10.12 -0.12 6.53
C ALA A 40 -9.10 -0.68 5.52
N GLN A 41 -8.67 0.13 4.55
CA GLN A 41 -7.65 -0.27 3.57
C GLN A 41 -6.30 -0.53 4.23
N ARG A 42 -5.88 0.32 5.17
CA ARG A 42 -4.62 0.13 5.91
C ARG A 42 -4.67 -1.11 6.82
N GLU A 43 -5.77 -1.32 7.52
CA GLU A 43 -5.94 -2.51 8.37
C GLU A 43 -5.89 -3.80 7.57
N ARG A 44 -6.50 -3.84 6.40
CA ARG A 44 -6.45 -4.99 5.50
C ARG A 44 -5.05 -5.19 4.92
N GLY A 45 -4.40 -4.12 4.47
CA GLY A 45 -3.09 -4.19 3.82
C GLY A 45 -3.04 -5.29 2.75
N LEU A 46 -2.00 -6.10 2.81
CA LEU A 46 -1.79 -7.26 1.91
C LEU A 46 -2.24 -8.60 2.53
N MET A 47 -3.12 -8.57 3.53
CA MET A 47 -3.67 -9.80 4.12
C MET A 47 -4.25 -10.74 3.05
N GLY A 48 -3.94 -12.02 3.18
CA GLY A 48 -4.43 -13.09 2.29
C GLY A 48 -3.77 -13.14 0.91
N ARG A 49 -2.87 -12.20 0.59
CA ARG A 49 -2.13 -12.22 -0.68
C ARG A 49 -1.02 -13.27 -0.60
N ARG A 50 -0.96 -14.15 -1.60
CA ARG A 50 0.05 -15.23 -1.68
C ARG A 50 1.21 -14.89 -2.59
N GLU A 51 1.02 -13.91 -3.46
CA GLU A 51 2.03 -13.42 -4.40
C GLU A 51 1.87 -11.93 -4.64
N LEU A 52 2.95 -11.30 -5.03
CA LEU A 52 3.03 -9.90 -5.39
C LEU A 52 4.01 -9.79 -6.57
N ALA A 53 3.57 -9.16 -7.66
CA ALA A 53 4.42 -8.98 -8.83
C ALA A 53 5.72 -8.24 -8.45
N ALA A 54 6.81 -8.49 -9.18
CA ALA A 54 8.17 -8.10 -8.81
C ALA A 54 8.32 -6.60 -8.44
N ASP A 55 7.69 -5.71 -9.19
CA ASP A 55 7.77 -4.26 -8.97
C ASP A 55 6.44 -3.67 -8.49
N SER A 56 5.64 -4.49 -7.82
CA SER A 56 4.35 -4.11 -7.25
C SER A 56 4.38 -4.11 -5.74
N GLY A 57 3.56 -3.26 -5.14
CA GLY A 57 3.46 -3.14 -3.69
C GLY A 57 2.20 -2.42 -3.23
N MET A 58 2.22 -1.96 -1.99
CA MET A 58 1.15 -1.15 -1.42
C MET A 58 1.74 0.05 -0.68
N LEU A 59 1.25 1.23 -1.03
CA LEU A 59 1.58 2.48 -0.34
C LEU A 59 0.48 2.79 0.68
N PHE A 60 0.85 2.86 1.94
CA PHE A 60 0.01 3.27 3.05
C PHE A 60 0.20 4.77 3.27
N ARG A 61 -0.88 5.52 3.27
CA ARG A 61 -0.88 6.91 3.72
C ARG A 61 -1.53 6.98 5.09
N PHE A 62 -0.78 7.44 6.07
CA PHE A 62 -1.28 7.64 7.42
C PHE A 62 -1.89 9.04 7.59
N ASP A 63 -2.89 9.18 8.45
CA ASP A 63 -3.58 10.44 8.67
C ASP A 63 -2.70 11.47 9.41
N GLU A 64 -1.74 10.97 10.20
CA GLU A 64 -0.84 11.81 11.00
C GLU A 64 0.62 11.47 10.74
N VAL A 65 1.49 12.47 10.85
CA VAL A 65 2.94 12.28 10.86
C VAL A 65 3.37 11.91 12.29
N ARG A 66 3.66 10.63 12.48
CA ARG A 66 4.16 10.07 13.74
C ARG A 66 4.87 8.76 13.47
N ARG A 67 5.39 8.10 14.50
CA ARG A 67 5.88 6.74 14.34
C ARG A 67 4.69 5.81 14.09
N HIS A 68 4.76 5.04 13.02
CA HIS A 68 3.74 4.07 12.64
C HIS A 68 4.28 2.66 12.73
N CYS A 69 3.38 1.73 13.06
CA CYS A 69 3.71 0.33 13.28
C CYS A 69 2.94 -0.56 12.30
N LEU A 70 3.59 -1.63 11.89
CA LEU A 70 3.05 -2.63 10.98
C LEU A 70 3.14 -4.01 11.63
N TRP A 71 2.30 -4.93 11.21
CA TRP A 71 2.35 -6.34 11.57
C TRP A 71 2.01 -7.20 10.35
N MET A 72 2.26 -8.51 10.46
CA MET A 72 2.07 -9.45 9.37
C MET A 72 0.93 -10.45 9.63
N LYS A 73 -0.07 -10.02 10.41
CA LYS A 73 -1.26 -10.84 10.64
C LYS A 73 -1.90 -11.22 9.30
N ASP A 74 -2.20 -12.51 9.13
CA ASP A 74 -2.87 -13.07 7.95
C ASP A 74 -2.16 -12.72 6.61
N THR A 75 -0.88 -12.39 6.66
CA THR A 75 -0.09 -12.00 5.48
C THR A 75 0.99 -13.04 5.22
N PRO A 76 0.80 -13.90 4.19
CA PRO A 76 1.70 -15.00 3.90
C PRO A 76 2.97 -14.61 3.14
N LEU A 77 3.03 -13.38 2.62
CA LEU A 77 4.17 -12.89 1.83
C LEU A 77 5.29 -12.36 2.73
N PRO A 78 6.56 -12.72 2.48
CA PRO A 78 7.69 -11.97 3.04
C PRO A 78 7.76 -10.59 2.37
N LEU A 79 7.81 -9.53 3.18
CA LEU A 79 7.79 -8.16 2.71
C LEU A 79 8.96 -7.35 3.28
N SER A 80 9.31 -6.26 2.59
CA SER A 80 10.06 -5.15 3.15
C SER A 80 9.19 -3.92 3.16
N ALA A 81 9.21 -3.15 4.24
CA ALA A 81 8.49 -1.90 4.35
C ALA A 81 9.47 -0.73 4.49
N ALA A 82 9.33 0.25 3.60
CA ALA A 82 10.05 1.51 3.68
C ALA A 82 9.12 2.59 4.20
N PHE A 83 9.56 3.33 5.22
CA PHE A 83 8.83 4.46 5.77
C PHE A 83 9.36 5.77 5.19
N PHE A 84 8.47 6.69 4.91
CA PHE A 84 8.80 7.99 4.33
C PHE A 84 8.16 9.13 5.13
N GLY A 85 8.88 10.23 5.25
CA GLY A 85 8.35 11.46 5.81
C GLY A 85 7.31 12.11 4.89
N GLU A 86 6.74 13.21 5.35
CA GLU A 86 5.73 13.96 4.59
C GLU A 86 6.29 14.52 3.26
N ASP A 87 7.59 14.83 3.24
CA ASP A 87 8.33 15.26 2.06
C ASP A 87 8.71 14.13 1.09
N GLY A 88 8.36 12.88 1.42
CA GLY A 88 8.70 11.70 0.65
C GLY A 88 10.12 11.16 0.86
N LEU A 89 10.88 11.72 1.80
CA LEU A 89 12.22 11.20 2.10
C LEU A 89 12.17 9.92 2.93
N LEU A 90 13.01 8.97 2.55
CA LEU A 90 13.15 7.70 3.26
C LEU A 90 13.66 7.92 4.69
N VAL A 91 12.97 7.35 5.66
CA VAL A 91 13.37 7.42 7.07
C VAL A 91 13.79 6.07 7.67
N ASP A 92 13.25 4.96 7.15
CA ASP A 92 13.56 3.63 7.67
C ASP A 92 13.13 2.55 6.67
N VAL A 93 13.82 1.40 6.69
CA VAL A 93 13.42 0.17 5.98
C VAL A 93 13.50 -0.99 6.96
N ILE A 94 12.44 -1.78 7.02
CA ILE A 94 12.38 -2.98 7.87
C ILE A 94 11.91 -4.18 7.06
N ASP A 95 12.37 -5.37 7.43
CA ASP A 95 11.87 -6.63 6.89
C ASP A 95 10.73 -7.15 7.76
N LEU A 96 9.72 -7.70 7.10
CA LEU A 96 8.50 -8.22 7.71
C LEU A 96 8.33 -9.70 7.33
N GLU A 97 8.38 -10.56 8.34
CA GLU A 97 8.27 -12.00 8.14
C GLU A 97 6.80 -12.46 8.05
N PRO A 98 6.48 -13.44 7.17
CA PRO A 98 5.12 -13.95 7.01
C PRO A 98 4.48 -14.35 8.33
N PHE A 99 3.22 -13.96 8.51
CA PHE A 99 2.37 -14.30 9.67
C PHE A 99 2.87 -13.80 11.03
N ASN A 100 3.98 -13.06 11.08
CA ASN A 100 4.48 -12.52 12.34
C ASN A 100 3.54 -11.43 12.86
N THR A 101 3.01 -11.60 14.05
CA THR A 101 2.10 -10.65 14.70
C THR A 101 2.82 -9.67 15.63
N GLU A 102 4.14 -9.76 15.73
CA GLU A 102 4.95 -8.76 16.43
C GLU A 102 4.83 -7.41 15.73
N ILE A 103 4.54 -6.37 16.50
CA ILE A 103 4.39 -5.02 15.99
C ILE A 103 5.78 -4.43 15.74
N ARG A 104 6.03 -4.00 14.49
CA ARG A 104 7.28 -3.38 14.04
C ARG A 104 7.03 -1.92 13.68
N CYS A 105 7.73 -1.02 14.34
CA CYS A 105 7.51 0.42 14.19
C CYS A 105 8.67 1.11 13.48
N SER A 106 8.36 2.20 12.76
CA SER A 106 9.39 3.08 12.19
C SER A 106 10.24 3.70 13.31
N LYS A 107 11.51 3.94 13.03
CA LYS A 107 12.44 4.57 14.01
C LYS A 107 12.11 6.06 14.22
N ARG A 108 11.56 6.71 13.21
CA ARG A 108 11.23 8.13 13.21
C ARG A 108 9.82 8.36 12.67
N PRO A 109 9.23 9.54 12.88
CA PRO A 109 7.92 9.87 12.33
C PRO A 109 7.86 9.71 10.81
N ALA A 110 6.74 9.17 10.33
CA ALA A 110 6.50 8.94 8.91
C ALA A 110 5.07 9.32 8.53
N ARG A 111 4.88 9.71 7.28
CA ARG A 111 3.57 9.92 6.64
C ARG A 111 3.14 8.70 5.84
N TYR A 112 4.11 7.97 5.27
CA TYR A 112 3.87 6.86 4.36
C TYR A 112 4.69 5.63 4.74
N ALA A 113 4.15 4.47 4.37
CA ALA A 113 4.91 3.21 4.32
C ALA A 113 4.67 2.54 2.97
N LEU A 114 5.73 2.04 2.34
CA LEU A 114 5.66 1.29 1.10
C LEU A 114 6.09 -0.15 1.36
N GLU A 115 5.16 -1.07 1.22
CA GLU A 115 5.43 -2.52 1.28
C GLU A 115 5.71 -3.06 -0.12
N MET A 116 6.84 -3.73 -0.27
CA MET A 116 7.29 -4.43 -1.48
C MET A 116 7.71 -5.86 -1.11
N ASN A 117 7.92 -6.70 -2.11
CA ASN A 117 8.54 -8.00 -1.87
C ASN A 117 9.82 -7.85 -1.05
N GLN A 118 10.07 -8.78 -0.11
CA GLN A 118 11.25 -8.73 0.75
C GLN A 118 12.54 -8.63 -0.07
N GLY A 119 13.41 -7.70 0.32
CA GLY A 119 14.67 -7.44 -0.35
C GLY A 119 14.60 -6.44 -1.49
N TRP A 120 13.42 -6.00 -1.91
CA TRP A 120 13.27 -5.11 -3.08
C TRP A 120 14.11 -3.83 -2.97
N PHE A 121 14.14 -3.21 -1.81
CA PHE A 121 14.93 -1.98 -1.56
C PHE A 121 16.43 -2.28 -1.49
N ALA A 122 16.81 -3.30 -0.74
CA ALA A 122 18.23 -3.68 -0.54
C ALA A 122 18.91 -4.10 -1.85
N GLU A 123 18.24 -4.88 -2.69
CA GLU A 123 18.75 -5.31 -3.99
C GLU A 123 19.00 -4.14 -4.95
N ARG A 124 18.31 -3.01 -4.76
CA ARG A 124 18.44 -1.78 -5.55
C ARG A 124 19.28 -0.72 -4.88
N GLU A 125 19.89 -1.06 -3.75
CA GLU A 125 20.72 -0.15 -2.95
C GLU A 125 20.00 1.16 -2.60
N ILE A 126 18.67 1.06 -2.38
CA ILE A 126 17.84 2.18 -1.97
C ILE A 126 18.01 2.41 -0.47
N GLY A 127 18.46 3.60 -0.12
CA GLY A 127 18.75 3.93 1.26
C GLY A 127 18.58 5.41 1.55
N ARG A 128 19.32 5.88 2.55
CA ARG A 128 19.24 7.24 3.06
C ARG A 128 19.36 8.28 1.94
N GLY A 129 18.50 9.30 1.98
CA GLY A 129 18.44 10.35 0.97
C GLY A 129 17.53 10.04 -0.24
N ALA A 130 17.04 8.79 -0.35
CA ALA A 130 16.08 8.44 -1.38
C ALA A 130 14.75 9.16 -1.16
N ARG A 131 14.13 9.59 -2.26
CA ARG A 131 12.80 10.23 -2.24
C ARG A 131 11.83 9.44 -3.10
N LEU A 132 10.65 9.16 -2.56
CA LEU A 132 9.56 8.56 -3.29
C LEU A 132 8.83 9.64 -4.08
N ALA A 133 8.80 9.50 -5.41
CA ALA A 133 8.13 10.40 -6.33
C ALA A 133 6.86 9.77 -6.89
N GLY A 134 5.87 10.60 -7.23
CA GLY A 134 4.61 10.17 -7.83
C GLY A 134 3.47 10.00 -6.82
N ILE A 135 3.69 10.31 -5.56
CA ILE A 135 2.62 10.32 -4.57
C ILE A 135 1.62 11.42 -4.95
N PRO A 136 0.29 11.13 -4.97
CA PRO A 136 -0.71 12.14 -5.27
C PRO A 136 -0.63 13.34 -4.33
N VAL A 137 -0.74 14.54 -4.91
CA VAL A 137 -0.86 15.79 -4.16
C VAL A 137 -2.32 15.97 -3.76
N GLU A 138 -2.58 16.35 -2.50
CA GLU A 138 -3.92 16.67 -1.98
C GLU A 138 -4.25 18.14 -2.11
#